data_175b82427c3851c83bc46965f4bd28c9
#
_entry.id   175b82427c3851c83bc46965f4bd28c9
#
_cell.length_a   1.000
_cell.length_b   1.000
_cell.length_c   1.000
_cell.angle_alpha   90.00
_cell.angle_beta   90.00
_cell.angle_gamma   90.00
#
_symmetry.space_group_name_H-M   'P 1'
#
loop_
_entity.id
_entity.type
_entity.pdbx_description
1 polymer ?
#
loop_
_entity_poly.entity_id
_entity_poly.type
_entity_poly.pdbx_seq_one_letter_code
_entity_poly.pdbx_strand_id
1 'polypeptide(L)'
;GVDENGKTLFVRARGKLKRDGELLVGDFVELSDSDGETVITKVCPRSNSLIRPAVANVDAIVAVIAPSPEPDLALVDKMLVNCKRAGIDCVICINKSDLGGVGPGEIEKQYGSDASAVVATCARRGEISELVAAIRGKLVCFAGQSGVGKSTLVNALTGEDRHKTGEISEKIMRGKNTTTSARI
;
A
#
# COMPACT_ATOMS: atom_id res chain seq x y z
N GLY A 1 -7.02 1.56 -13.91
CA GLY A 1 -5.62 1.17 -14.18
C GLY A 1 -4.85 2.25 -14.91
N VAL A 2 -3.58 2.02 -15.10
CA VAL A 2 -2.67 2.93 -15.81
C VAL A 2 -2.04 2.14 -16.96
N ASP A 3 -1.96 2.71 -18.16
CA ASP A 3 -1.29 2.09 -19.30
C ASP A 3 0.24 2.30 -19.26
N GLU A 4 0.95 1.72 -20.22
CA GLU A 4 2.41 1.83 -20.35
C GLU A 4 2.94 3.27 -20.52
N ASN A 5 2.06 4.23 -20.90
CA ASN A 5 2.38 5.65 -21.05
C ASN A 5 1.99 6.48 -19.83
N GLY A 6 1.51 5.84 -18.74
CA GLY A 6 1.05 6.51 -17.52
C GLY A 6 -0.35 7.11 -17.61
N LYS A 7 -1.12 6.81 -18.67
CA LYS A 7 -2.49 7.33 -18.84
C LYS A 7 -3.47 6.48 -18.02
N THR A 8 -4.30 7.14 -17.21
CA THR A 8 -5.36 6.46 -16.46
C THR A 8 -6.48 5.99 -17.37
N LEU A 9 -6.79 4.69 -17.29
CA LEU A 9 -7.86 4.05 -18.03
C LEU A 9 -8.92 3.50 -17.08
N PHE A 10 -10.20 3.74 -17.41
CA PHE A 10 -11.33 3.10 -16.74
C PHE A 10 -11.79 1.93 -17.59
N VAL A 11 -11.51 0.71 -17.13
CA VAL A 11 -11.80 -0.52 -17.87
C VAL A 11 -12.71 -1.44 -17.05
N ARG A 12 -13.48 -2.28 -17.72
CA ARG A 12 -14.36 -3.27 -17.09
C ARG A 12 -13.80 -4.66 -17.28
N ALA A 13 -13.90 -5.50 -16.23
CA ALA A 13 -13.61 -6.92 -16.36
C ALA A 13 -14.82 -7.65 -16.91
N ARG A 14 -14.63 -8.51 -17.93
CA ARG A 14 -15.69 -9.41 -18.41
C ARG A 14 -16.07 -10.43 -17.33
N GLY A 15 -17.35 -10.84 -17.31
CA GLY A 15 -17.93 -11.67 -16.25
C GLY A 15 -17.22 -13.00 -15.96
N LYS A 16 -16.43 -13.51 -16.92
CA LYS A 16 -15.64 -14.74 -16.75
C LYS A 16 -14.44 -14.51 -15.81
N LEU A 17 -13.78 -13.36 -15.89
CA LEU A 17 -12.67 -12.96 -15.01
C LEU A 17 -13.08 -12.76 -13.55
N LYS A 18 -14.35 -12.46 -13.30
CA LYS A 18 -14.92 -12.41 -11.94
C LYS A 18 -15.04 -13.79 -11.28
N ARG A 19 -15.01 -14.88 -12.06
CA ARG A 19 -15.15 -16.26 -11.55
C ARG A 19 -13.82 -16.99 -11.39
N ASP A 20 -12.80 -16.63 -12.19
CA ASP A 20 -11.54 -17.38 -12.28
C ASP A 20 -10.40 -16.81 -11.42
N GLY A 21 -10.64 -15.72 -10.72
CA GLY A 21 -9.66 -15.11 -9.81
C GLY A 21 -9.98 -13.66 -9.53
N GLU A 22 -9.88 -13.27 -8.29
CA GLU A 22 -10.11 -11.91 -7.85
C GLU A 22 -9.02 -11.00 -8.45
N LEU A 23 -9.42 -9.97 -9.20
CA LEU A 23 -8.51 -8.92 -9.65
C LEU A 23 -7.93 -8.20 -8.42
N LEU A 24 -6.62 -8.14 -8.35
CA LEU A 24 -5.89 -7.41 -7.31
C LEU A 24 -5.36 -6.09 -7.87
N VAL A 25 -5.19 -5.13 -6.99
CA VAL A 25 -4.44 -3.91 -7.32
C VAL A 25 -2.98 -4.30 -7.54
N GLY A 26 -2.37 -3.79 -8.63
CA GLY A 26 -1.05 -4.19 -9.08
C GLY A 26 -1.05 -5.33 -10.11
N ASP A 27 -2.21 -5.89 -10.47
CA ASP A 27 -2.26 -6.86 -11.57
C ASP A 27 -1.93 -6.21 -12.91
N PHE A 28 -1.04 -6.84 -13.66
CA PHE A 28 -0.88 -6.58 -15.09
C PHE A 28 -1.97 -7.31 -15.87
N VAL A 29 -2.60 -6.60 -16.80
CA VAL A 29 -3.75 -7.11 -17.53
C VAL A 29 -3.61 -6.88 -19.03
N GLU A 30 -4.11 -7.81 -19.83
CA GLU A 30 -4.29 -7.62 -21.26
C GLU A 30 -5.66 -6.99 -21.51
N LEU A 31 -5.69 -5.99 -22.38
CA LEU A 31 -6.89 -5.26 -22.77
C LEU A 31 -7.25 -5.58 -24.22
N SER A 32 -8.53 -5.56 -24.53
CA SER A 32 -8.99 -5.52 -25.92
C SER A 32 -10.18 -4.58 -26.06
N ASP A 33 -10.29 -3.98 -27.24
CA ASP A 33 -11.46 -3.20 -27.60
C ASP A 33 -12.53 -4.14 -28.19
N SER A 34 -13.73 -4.06 -27.65
CA SER A 34 -14.90 -4.84 -28.08
C SER A 34 -16.13 -3.96 -27.96
N ASP A 35 -16.85 -3.81 -29.05
CA ASP A 35 -18.10 -3.02 -29.15
C ASP A 35 -17.96 -1.57 -28.67
N GLY A 36 -16.77 -0.98 -28.89
CA GLY A 36 -16.47 0.41 -28.48
C GLY A 36 -16.11 0.57 -27.00
N GLU A 37 -15.99 -0.52 -26.24
CA GLU A 37 -15.51 -0.52 -24.86
C GLU A 37 -14.17 -1.25 -24.73
N THR A 38 -13.23 -0.67 -23.98
CA THR A 38 -11.98 -1.35 -23.59
C THR A 38 -12.26 -2.25 -22.40
N VAL A 39 -11.98 -3.54 -22.55
CA VAL A 39 -12.25 -4.56 -21.53
C VAL A 39 -10.99 -5.36 -21.19
N ILE A 40 -10.92 -5.80 -19.92
CA ILE A 40 -9.87 -6.72 -19.47
C ILE A 40 -10.22 -8.13 -20.00
N THR A 41 -9.28 -8.72 -20.75
CA THR A 41 -9.44 -10.07 -21.32
C THR A 41 -8.66 -11.12 -20.53
N LYS A 42 -7.55 -10.75 -19.90
CA LYS A 42 -6.69 -11.67 -19.17
C LYS A 42 -5.92 -10.96 -18.06
N VAL A 43 -5.65 -11.66 -16.96
CA VAL A 43 -4.69 -11.27 -15.93
C VAL A 43 -3.37 -11.97 -16.23
N CYS A 44 -2.29 -11.21 -16.31
CA CYS A 44 -0.96 -11.76 -16.50
C CYS A 44 -0.47 -12.53 -15.25
N PRO A 45 0.48 -13.45 -15.38
CA PRO A 45 1.08 -14.11 -14.23
C PRO A 45 1.64 -13.12 -13.23
N ARG A 46 1.32 -13.31 -11.95
CA ARG A 46 1.81 -12.48 -10.85
C ARG A 46 3.20 -12.92 -10.43
N SER A 47 4.11 -11.97 -10.16
CA SER A 47 5.40 -12.25 -9.52
C SER A 47 5.20 -12.57 -8.03
N ASN A 48 4.28 -11.87 -7.38
CA ASN A 48 3.88 -12.07 -5.99
C ASN A 48 2.45 -11.58 -5.76
N SER A 49 1.87 -11.97 -4.63
CA SER A 49 0.59 -11.42 -4.18
C SER A 49 0.41 -11.57 -2.68
N LEU A 50 -0.33 -10.67 -2.08
CA LEU A 50 -0.75 -10.70 -0.69
C LEU A 50 -2.28 -10.70 -0.60
N ILE A 51 -2.80 -11.36 0.45
CA ILE A 51 -4.24 -11.37 0.75
C ILE A 51 -4.63 -10.11 1.54
N ARG A 52 -3.73 -9.65 2.42
CA ARG A 52 -3.91 -8.45 3.25
C ARG A 52 -2.59 -7.72 3.42
N PRO A 53 -2.45 -6.54 2.79
CA PRO A 53 -3.39 -5.93 1.84
C PRO A 53 -3.58 -6.78 0.58
N ALA A 54 -4.75 -6.67 -0.08
CA ALA A 54 -5.05 -7.40 -1.32
C ALA A 54 -4.36 -6.71 -2.51
N VAL A 55 -3.10 -7.07 -2.77
CA VAL A 55 -2.24 -6.48 -3.80
C VAL A 55 -1.41 -7.55 -4.49
N ALA A 56 -0.97 -7.26 -5.71
CA ALA A 56 -0.09 -8.11 -6.51
C ALA A 56 1.06 -7.30 -7.09
N ASN A 57 2.14 -7.98 -7.44
CA ASN A 57 3.31 -7.43 -8.15
C ASN A 57 3.94 -6.21 -7.45
N VAL A 58 3.95 -6.19 -6.12
CA VAL A 58 4.58 -5.13 -5.33
C VAL A 58 5.99 -5.51 -4.92
N ASP A 59 6.90 -4.54 -4.89
CA ASP A 59 8.29 -4.76 -4.49
C ASP A 59 8.45 -4.66 -2.97
N ALA A 60 7.64 -3.80 -2.31
CA ALA A 60 7.70 -3.64 -0.87
C ALA A 60 6.34 -3.25 -0.25
N ILE A 61 6.17 -3.64 1.02
CA ILE A 61 5.13 -3.12 1.90
C ILE A 61 5.75 -2.10 2.85
N VAL A 62 5.13 -0.93 2.94
CA VAL A 62 5.45 0.06 3.98
C VAL A 62 4.47 -0.13 5.12
N ALA A 63 4.93 -0.79 6.19
CA ALA A 63 4.17 -0.99 7.42
C ALA A 63 4.23 0.29 8.27
N VAL A 64 3.16 1.09 8.22
CA VAL A 64 3.11 2.38 8.91
C VAL A 64 2.56 2.21 10.32
N ILE A 65 3.32 2.66 11.30
CA ILE A 65 2.93 2.81 12.70
C ILE A 65 3.09 4.27 13.13
N ALA A 66 2.56 4.63 14.29
CA ALA A 66 2.71 5.97 14.86
C ALA A 66 2.65 5.88 16.38
N PRO A 67 3.18 6.85 17.15
CA PRO A 67 3.00 6.88 18.60
C PRO A 67 1.53 7.01 19.03
N SER A 68 0.69 7.57 18.14
CA SER A 68 -0.76 7.68 18.32
C SER A 68 -1.48 7.50 16.99
N PRO A 69 -2.43 6.53 16.88
CA PRO A 69 -2.83 5.55 17.92
C PRO A 69 -1.69 4.62 18.31
N GLU A 70 -1.80 4.00 19.52
CA GLU A 70 -0.81 3.04 20.02
C GLU A 70 -0.50 1.95 18.97
N PRO A 71 0.79 1.65 18.71
CA PRO A 71 1.17 0.73 17.66
C PRO A 71 0.66 -0.69 17.91
N ASP A 72 -0.05 -1.26 16.95
CA ASP A 72 -0.38 -2.69 16.92
C ASP A 72 0.82 -3.48 16.37
N LEU A 73 1.73 -3.86 17.26
CA LEU A 73 2.93 -4.63 16.90
C LEU A 73 2.57 -6.03 16.36
N ALA A 74 1.46 -6.62 16.82
CA ALA A 74 0.99 -7.89 16.27
C ALA A 74 0.57 -7.78 14.79
N LEU A 75 0.10 -6.60 14.36
CA LEU A 75 -0.15 -6.33 12.95
C LEU A 75 1.17 -6.22 12.16
N VAL A 76 2.21 -5.60 12.76
CA VAL A 76 3.56 -5.52 12.16
C VAL A 76 4.14 -6.92 11.97
N ASP A 77 4.08 -7.77 13.01
CA ASP A 77 4.54 -9.17 12.95
C ASP A 77 3.88 -9.93 11.79
N LYS A 78 2.55 -9.81 11.66
CA LYS A 78 1.80 -10.45 10.56
C LYS A 78 2.23 -9.94 9.19
N MET A 79 2.50 -8.64 9.06
CA MET A 79 2.98 -8.05 7.80
C MET A 79 4.37 -8.59 7.44
N LEU A 80 5.31 -8.60 8.39
CA LEU A 80 6.67 -9.12 8.18
C LEU A 80 6.64 -10.59 7.75
N VAL A 81 5.89 -11.44 8.45
CA VAL A 81 5.75 -12.86 8.08
C VAL A 81 5.17 -13.03 6.68
N ASN A 82 4.13 -12.27 6.32
CA ASN A 82 3.50 -12.35 5.01
C ASN A 82 4.43 -11.86 3.90
N CYS A 83 5.17 -10.77 4.13
CA CYS A 83 6.16 -10.24 3.18
C CYS A 83 7.27 -11.27 2.94
N LYS A 84 7.82 -11.84 4.02
CA LYS A 84 8.87 -12.86 3.93
C LYS A 84 8.42 -14.10 3.14
N ARG A 85 7.18 -14.56 3.38
CA ARG A 85 6.61 -15.70 2.63
C ARG A 85 6.37 -15.39 1.15
N ALA A 86 6.08 -14.15 0.81
CA ALA A 86 5.81 -13.72 -0.56
C ALA A 86 7.07 -13.24 -1.30
N GLY A 87 8.24 -13.20 -0.65
CA GLY A 87 9.47 -12.66 -1.21
C GLY A 87 9.41 -11.15 -1.46
N ILE A 88 8.69 -10.41 -0.61
CA ILE A 88 8.45 -8.96 -0.71
C ILE A 88 9.19 -8.27 0.43
N ASP A 89 9.82 -7.14 0.15
CA ASP A 89 10.43 -6.30 1.18
C ASP A 89 9.39 -5.73 2.16
N CYS A 90 9.79 -5.52 3.41
CA CYS A 90 8.96 -4.84 4.40
C CYS A 90 9.74 -3.68 5.05
N VAL A 91 9.29 -2.45 4.82
CA VAL A 91 9.81 -1.24 5.44
C VAL A 91 8.90 -0.85 6.59
N ILE A 92 9.42 -0.73 7.81
CA ILE A 92 8.65 -0.20 8.94
C ILE A 92 8.82 1.31 8.97
N CYS A 93 7.72 2.05 8.86
CA CYS A 93 7.69 3.51 8.88
C CYS A 93 7.00 4.02 10.13
N ILE A 94 7.75 4.67 11.01
CA ILE A 94 7.24 5.31 12.22
C ILE A 94 6.88 6.76 11.86
N ASN A 95 5.60 6.98 11.56
CA ASN A 95 5.12 8.31 11.22
C ASN A 95 4.70 9.09 12.47
N LYS A 96 4.57 10.42 12.35
CA LYS A 96 4.29 11.36 13.44
C LYS A 96 5.39 11.33 14.52
N SER A 97 6.64 11.26 14.10
CA SER A 97 7.82 11.24 14.98
C SER A 97 7.92 12.48 15.89
N ASP A 98 7.20 13.55 15.53
CA ASP A 98 7.07 14.78 16.32
C ASP A 98 6.27 14.61 17.62
N LEU A 99 5.50 13.53 17.77
CA LEU A 99 4.72 13.27 18.98
C LEU A 99 5.52 12.57 20.09
N GLY A 100 6.78 12.17 19.83
CA GLY A 100 7.55 11.35 20.76
C GLY A 100 7.01 9.91 20.85
N GLY A 101 7.40 9.18 21.88
CA GLY A 101 6.98 7.79 22.09
C GLY A 101 7.99 6.78 21.51
N VAL A 102 7.50 5.69 20.91
CA VAL A 102 8.35 4.60 20.37
C VAL A 102 9.28 5.16 19.30
N GLY A 103 10.56 5.14 19.60
CA GLY A 103 11.61 5.65 18.71
C GLY A 103 12.08 4.61 17.68
N PRO A 104 12.74 5.08 16.59
CA PRO A 104 13.29 4.16 15.58
C PRO A 104 14.21 3.10 16.18
N GLY A 105 15.03 3.46 17.18
CA GLY A 105 15.99 2.54 17.80
C GLY A 105 15.35 1.38 18.56
N GLU A 106 14.17 1.55 19.13
CA GLU A 106 13.45 0.45 19.79
C GLU A 106 12.89 -0.53 18.75
N ILE A 107 12.29 0.00 17.69
CA ILE A 107 11.75 -0.79 16.59
C ILE A 107 12.88 -1.47 15.81
N GLU A 108 13.99 -0.78 15.56
CA GLU A 108 15.19 -1.34 14.93
C GLU A 108 15.74 -2.52 15.73
N LYS A 109 15.83 -2.37 17.05
CA LYS A 109 16.30 -3.44 17.94
C LYS A 109 15.40 -4.68 17.89
N GLN A 110 14.10 -4.47 17.73
CA GLN A 110 13.11 -5.57 17.72
C GLN A 110 12.96 -6.20 16.34
N TYR A 111 12.99 -5.42 15.26
CA TYR A 111 12.59 -5.82 13.92
C TYR A 111 13.65 -5.63 12.84
N GLY A 112 14.78 -5.02 13.15
CA GLY A 112 15.81 -4.68 12.17
C GLY A 112 16.41 -5.87 11.42
N SER A 113 16.34 -7.08 12.00
CA SER A 113 16.74 -8.31 11.31
C SER A 113 15.73 -8.85 10.30
N ASP A 114 14.45 -8.47 10.44
CA ASP A 114 13.35 -8.99 9.63
C ASP A 114 12.77 -7.94 8.68
N ALA A 115 12.90 -6.66 9.01
CA ALA A 115 12.54 -5.54 8.16
C ALA A 115 13.68 -5.17 7.20
N SER A 116 13.36 -4.77 5.97
CA SER A 116 14.35 -4.25 5.02
C SER A 116 14.88 -2.87 5.40
N ALA A 117 14.10 -2.09 6.15
CA ALA A 117 14.50 -0.83 6.77
C ALA A 117 13.50 -0.44 7.87
N VAL A 118 13.97 0.34 8.85
CA VAL A 118 13.15 1.05 9.83
C VAL A 118 13.43 2.54 9.69
N VAL A 119 12.40 3.33 9.42
CA VAL A 119 12.54 4.78 9.17
C VAL A 119 11.56 5.59 10.01
N ALA A 120 11.97 6.80 10.40
CA ALA A 120 11.09 7.75 11.05
C ALA A 120 10.65 8.84 10.07
N THR A 121 9.39 9.27 10.19
CA THR A 121 8.82 10.32 9.35
C THR A 121 7.93 11.26 10.15
N CYS A 122 7.86 12.52 9.70
CA CYS A 122 6.81 13.45 10.07
C CYS A 122 6.18 14.00 8.79
N ALA A 123 5.22 13.26 8.23
CA ALA A 123 4.61 13.60 6.95
C ALA A 123 3.98 15.01 6.93
N ARG A 124 3.44 15.50 8.06
CA ARG A 124 2.87 16.85 8.18
C ARG A 124 3.90 17.96 8.02
N ARG A 125 5.18 17.67 8.31
CA ARG A 125 6.30 18.61 8.16
C ARG A 125 7.11 18.37 6.87
N GLY A 126 6.74 17.37 6.06
CA GLY A 126 7.49 16.96 4.88
C GLY A 126 8.80 16.22 5.19
N GLU A 127 9.01 15.80 6.44
CA GLU A 127 10.19 15.05 6.87
C GLU A 127 10.03 13.57 6.49
N ILE A 128 10.28 13.24 5.22
CA ILE A 128 10.06 11.91 4.62
C ILE A 128 11.27 11.38 3.84
N SER A 129 12.42 12.05 3.92
CA SER A 129 13.60 11.75 3.08
C SER A 129 14.13 10.32 3.25
N GLU A 130 14.14 9.79 4.48
CA GLU A 130 14.57 8.42 4.75
C GLU A 130 13.62 7.40 4.11
N LEU A 131 12.32 7.65 4.19
CA LEU A 131 11.32 6.80 3.55
C LEU A 131 11.48 6.83 2.03
N VAL A 132 11.66 8.02 1.44
CA VAL A 132 11.91 8.17 -0.01
C VAL A 132 13.13 7.37 -0.44
N ALA A 133 14.22 7.42 0.33
CA ALA A 133 15.42 6.64 0.03
C ALA A 133 15.18 5.13 0.10
N ALA A 134 14.45 4.65 1.11
CA ALA A 134 14.17 3.23 1.33
C ALA A 134 13.27 2.61 0.25
N ILE A 135 12.38 3.41 -0.36
CA ILE A 135 11.41 2.94 -1.35
C ILE A 135 11.71 3.36 -2.80
N ARG A 136 12.86 4.01 -3.02
CA ARG A 136 13.22 4.52 -4.36
C ARG A 136 13.23 3.41 -5.41
N GLY A 137 12.52 3.64 -6.52
CA GLY A 137 12.43 2.71 -7.65
C GLY A 137 11.60 1.45 -7.39
N LYS A 138 10.85 1.42 -6.28
CA LYS A 138 10.00 0.29 -5.89
C LYS A 138 8.53 0.62 -6.05
N LEU A 139 7.75 -0.35 -6.50
CA LEU A 139 6.29 -0.31 -6.39
C LEU A 139 5.90 -0.71 -4.97
N VAL A 140 5.35 0.21 -4.21
CA VAL A 140 5.06 0.00 -2.79
C VAL A 140 3.58 0.09 -2.45
N CYS A 141 3.17 -0.67 -1.43
CA CYS A 141 1.85 -0.56 -0.83
C CYS A 141 1.98 -0.14 0.64
N PHE A 142 1.22 0.89 1.04
CA PHE A 142 1.16 1.36 2.42
C PHE A 142 0.11 0.59 3.21
N ALA A 143 0.51 -0.02 4.32
CA ALA A 143 -0.35 -0.77 5.23
C ALA A 143 -0.15 -0.30 6.68
N GLY A 144 -1.14 -0.52 7.54
CA GLY A 144 -1.09 -0.11 8.95
C GLY A 144 -2.47 0.27 9.48
N GLN A 145 -2.56 0.55 10.77
CA GLN A 145 -3.79 0.94 11.45
C GLN A 145 -4.43 2.20 10.85
N SER A 146 -5.73 2.38 11.13
CA SER A 146 -6.40 3.65 10.85
C SER A 146 -5.79 4.77 11.70
N GLY A 147 -5.67 5.97 11.12
CA GLY A 147 -5.18 7.14 11.85
C GLY A 147 -3.66 7.28 11.99
N VAL A 148 -2.83 6.32 11.56
CA VAL A 148 -1.35 6.44 11.59
C VAL A 148 -0.78 7.41 10.56
N GLY A 149 -1.60 7.90 9.61
CA GLY A 149 -1.21 8.94 8.64
C GLY A 149 -0.75 8.40 7.28
N LYS A 150 -1.19 7.22 6.86
CA LYS A 150 -0.87 6.65 5.52
C LYS A 150 -1.22 7.61 4.38
N SER A 151 -2.43 8.17 4.38
CA SER A 151 -2.86 9.13 3.34
C SER A 151 -2.00 10.40 3.33
N THR A 152 -1.59 10.88 4.51
CA THR A 152 -0.71 12.04 4.62
C THR A 152 0.68 11.74 4.06
N LEU A 153 1.22 10.52 4.30
CA LEU A 153 2.47 10.06 3.71
C LEU A 153 2.38 10.00 2.19
N VAL A 154 1.32 9.39 1.65
CA VAL A 154 1.11 9.31 0.20
C VAL A 154 1.03 10.71 -0.41
N ASN A 155 0.27 11.63 0.18
CA ASN A 155 0.18 13.02 -0.29
C ASN A 155 1.56 13.71 -0.26
N ALA A 156 2.33 13.53 0.81
CA ALA A 156 3.67 14.12 0.92
C ALA A 156 4.65 13.56 -0.15
N LEU A 157 4.51 12.28 -0.51
CA LEU A 157 5.33 11.62 -1.52
C LEU A 157 4.96 12.03 -2.95
N THR A 158 3.67 12.21 -3.23
CA THR A 158 3.17 12.53 -4.59
C THR A 158 3.13 14.02 -4.89
N GLY A 159 3.27 14.87 -3.86
CA GLY A 159 3.10 16.32 -3.99
C GLY A 159 1.66 16.75 -4.30
N GLU A 160 0.71 15.81 -4.25
CA GLU A 160 -0.70 16.09 -4.50
C GLU A 160 -1.45 16.37 -3.20
N ASP A 161 -2.12 17.51 -3.13
CA ASP A 161 -2.98 17.84 -2.00
C ASP A 161 -4.33 17.12 -2.13
N ARG A 162 -4.33 15.82 -1.83
CA ARG A 162 -5.53 14.96 -1.90
C ARG A 162 -6.42 15.12 -0.67
N HIS A 163 -6.59 16.32 -0.14
CA HIS A 163 -7.49 16.60 0.98
C HIS A 163 -8.96 16.21 0.75
N LYS A 164 -9.35 15.85 -0.47
CA LYS A 164 -10.71 15.38 -0.81
C LYS A 164 -10.93 13.86 -0.63
N THR A 165 -9.91 13.09 -0.29
CA THR A 165 -10.06 11.62 -0.16
C THR A 165 -10.36 11.15 1.27
N GLY A 166 -10.34 12.01 2.27
CA GLY A 166 -10.71 11.68 3.65
C GLY A 166 -12.14 11.15 3.78
N GLU A 167 -13.10 11.72 3.04
CA GLU A 167 -14.49 11.28 3.06
C GLU A 167 -14.72 9.93 2.35
N ILE A 168 -13.92 9.59 1.35
CA ILE A 168 -14.06 8.33 0.59
C ILE A 168 -13.48 7.16 1.38
N SER A 169 -12.39 7.36 2.10
CA SER A 169 -11.81 6.30 2.93
C SER A 169 -12.64 6.00 4.19
N GLU A 170 -13.28 6.98 4.81
CA GLU A 170 -14.20 6.75 5.94
C GLU A 170 -15.53 6.11 5.53
N LYS A 171 -16.08 6.46 4.37
CA LYS A 171 -17.30 5.83 3.85
C LYS A 171 -17.10 4.37 3.43
N ILE A 172 -15.91 4.01 2.95
CA ILE A 172 -15.58 2.62 2.58
C ILE A 172 -15.32 1.77 3.83
N MET A 173 -14.88 2.36 4.95
CA MET A 173 -14.63 1.63 6.22
C MET A 173 -15.90 1.39 7.06
N ARG A 174 -17.04 2.05 6.80
CA ARG A 174 -18.29 1.87 7.56
C ARG A 174 -19.34 1.00 6.89
N GLY A 175 -19.12 0.53 5.67
CA GLY A 175 -20.00 -0.45 5.00
C GLY A 175 -19.67 -1.86 5.45
N LYS A 176 -20.65 -2.53 6.07
CA LYS A 176 -20.63 -3.96 6.39
C LYS A 176 -20.13 -4.76 5.17
N ASN A 177 -19.08 -5.58 5.39
CA ASN A 177 -18.42 -6.47 4.42
C ASN A 177 -17.48 -5.80 3.40
N THR A 178 -16.27 -5.48 3.92
CA THR A 178 -14.95 -5.67 3.32
C THR A 178 -14.86 -5.82 1.80
N THR A 179 -14.81 -4.72 1.11
CA THR A 179 -14.00 -4.68 -0.11
C THR A 179 -12.94 -3.61 0.12
N THR A 180 -11.72 -4.04 0.49
CA THR A 180 -10.56 -3.17 0.60
C THR A 180 -10.20 -2.78 -0.83
N SER A 181 -10.59 -1.59 -1.27
CA SER A 181 -10.14 -1.08 -2.56
C SER A 181 -8.77 -0.45 -2.36
N ALA A 182 -7.73 -1.07 -2.88
CA ALA A 182 -6.44 -0.45 -3.06
C ALA A 182 -6.47 0.34 -4.38
N ARG A 183 -5.74 1.45 -4.48
CA ARG A 183 -5.55 2.25 -5.71
C ARG A 183 -4.06 2.40 -5.95
N ILE A 184 -3.66 2.30 -7.18
CA ILE A 184 -2.33 2.68 -7.68
C ILE A 184 -2.39 4.14 -8.09
#